data_177885fd4db271b532917b1261171f32
#
_entry.id   177885fd4db271b532917b1261171f32
#
_cell.length_a   1.000
_cell.length_b   1.000
_cell.length_c   1.000
_cell.angle_alpha   90.00
_cell.angle_beta   90.00
_cell.angle_gamma   90.00
#
_symmetry.space_group_name_H-M   'P 1'
#
loop_
_entity.id
_entity.type
_entity.pdbx_description
1 polymer ?
#
loop_
_entity_poly.entity_id
_entity_poly.type
_entity_poly.pdbx_seq_one_letter_code
_entity_poly.pdbx_strand_id
1 'polypeptide(L)'
;MFARRTTTRIKKGAVQKKNRHAKTPNYWNTRQDEIQIDIENPGKGYKHFLKKRDIKQFLEIFPNREEIDIEFDAVLLSRGSYYRDGWYENGVIGICAWEKEMTKEYSLGYFKAHKEIFDRLEVRYTLKEDFVICDFTENQIKAYLLLHIFLHELGHHHDRINTKSRKIARGENYAESYALKYEEIIWNKYFEYFER
;
A
#
# COMPACT_ATOMS: atom_id res chain seq x y z
N MET A 1 6.13 -18.74 -10.23
CA MET A 1 5.77 -19.28 -8.90
C MET A 1 6.41 -20.63 -8.75
N PHE A 2 7.49 -20.76 -7.98
CA PHE A 2 8.12 -22.08 -7.76
C PHE A 2 7.37 -22.80 -6.66
N ALA A 3 6.68 -23.86 -7.02
CA ALA A 3 6.04 -24.74 -6.05
C ALA A 3 7.11 -25.33 -5.12
N ARG A 4 7.07 -24.99 -3.82
CA ARG A 4 7.88 -25.66 -2.81
C ARG A 4 7.53 -27.16 -2.84
N ARG A 5 8.46 -27.99 -3.26
CA ARG A 5 8.36 -29.45 -3.07
C ARG A 5 8.36 -29.72 -1.55
N THR A 6 7.18 -29.94 -0.99
CA THR A 6 7.07 -30.39 0.40
C THR A 6 7.37 -31.87 0.42
N THR A 7 8.43 -32.27 1.12
CA THR A 7 8.79 -33.66 1.39
C THR A 7 7.63 -34.40 2.06
N THR A 8 7.37 -35.61 1.59
CA THR A 8 6.38 -36.52 2.19
C THR A 8 6.78 -36.81 3.63
N ARG A 9 5.91 -36.51 4.60
CA ARG A 9 6.18 -36.77 6.02
C ARG A 9 5.78 -38.20 6.34
N ILE A 10 6.72 -39.01 6.76
CA ILE A 10 6.48 -40.39 7.25
C ILE A 10 6.53 -40.37 8.77
N LYS A 11 5.48 -40.86 9.43
CA LYS A 11 5.42 -41.02 10.88
C LYS A 11 4.98 -42.43 11.19
N LYS A 12 5.76 -43.23 11.96
CA LYS A 12 5.52 -44.63 12.31
C LYS A 12 5.32 -45.53 11.07
N GLY A 13 6.14 -45.36 10.02
CA GLY A 13 6.07 -46.18 8.80
C GLY A 13 4.91 -45.85 7.86
N ALA A 14 4.00 -44.97 8.23
CA ALA A 14 2.88 -44.58 7.39
C ALA A 14 3.06 -43.19 6.79
N VAL A 15 2.78 -43.06 5.49
CA VAL A 15 2.74 -41.79 4.79
C VAL A 15 1.59 -40.96 5.35
N GLN A 16 1.91 -39.79 5.95
CA GLN A 16 0.89 -38.90 6.45
C GLN A 16 0.19 -38.20 5.28
N LYS A 17 -1.11 -38.36 5.16
CA LYS A 17 -1.92 -37.62 4.21
C LYS A 17 -1.76 -36.10 4.53
N LYS A 18 -1.36 -35.32 3.54
CA LYS A 18 -1.44 -33.86 3.65
C LYS A 18 -2.89 -33.47 3.96
N ASN A 19 -3.07 -32.71 5.03
CA ASN A 19 -4.35 -32.05 5.27
C ASN A 19 -4.62 -31.09 4.07
N ARG A 20 -5.42 -31.53 3.12
CA ARG A 20 -5.72 -30.77 1.90
C ARG A 20 -6.74 -29.66 2.12
N HIS A 21 -7.33 -29.52 3.31
CA HIS A 21 -8.55 -28.76 3.49
C HIS A 21 -8.51 -27.63 4.52
N ALA A 22 -7.49 -27.52 5.34
CA ALA A 22 -7.36 -26.36 6.21
C ALA A 22 -6.26 -25.44 5.67
N LYS A 23 -6.63 -24.34 5.01
CA LYS A 23 -5.72 -23.23 4.82
C LYS A 23 -5.45 -22.67 6.22
N THR A 24 -4.17 -22.44 6.55
CA THR A 24 -3.83 -21.71 7.78
C THR A 24 -4.54 -20.36 7.73
N PRO A 25 -5.31 -19.99 8.76
CA PRO A 25 -5.95 -18.67 8.81
C PRO A 25 -4.92 -17.55 8.62
N ASN A 26 -5.24 -16.63 7.76
CA ASN A 26 -4.46 -15.42 7.51
C ASN A 26 -5.37 -14.38 6.86
N TYR A 27 -4.90 -13.15 6.72
CA TYR A 27 -5.67 -12.02 6.18
C TYR A 27 -6.20 -12.20 4.74
N TRP A 28 -5.75 -13.24 4.00
CA TRP A 28 -6.29 -13.58 2.67
C TRP A 28 -7.53 -14.46 2.71
N ASN A 29 -7.81 -15.10 3.85
CA ASN A 29 -8.87 -16.10 3.93
C ASN A 29 -9.71 -16.04 5.21
N THR A 30 -9.36 -15.17 6.14
CA THR A 30 -10.00 -15.05 7.45
C THR A 30 -9.92 -13.60 7.90
N ARG A 31 -11.03 -13.03 8.38
CA ARG A 31 -11.05 -11.71 9.00
C ARG A 31 -10.10 -11.65 10.19
N GLN A 32 -9.44 -10.52 10.32
CA GLN A 32 -8.50 -10.26 11.40
C GLN A 32 -9.14 -9.35 12.44
N ASP A 33 -8.89 -9.63 13.73
CA ASP A 33 -9.34 -8.78 14.84
C ASP A 33 -8.50 -7.50 14.94
N GLU A 34 -7.26 -7.54 14.44
CA GLU A 34 -6.35 -6.41 14.37
C GLU A 34 -5.70 -6.33 12.99
N ILE A 35 -5.42 -5.11 12.52
CA ILE A 35 -4.75 -4.89 11.23
C ILE A 35 -3.36 -5.53 11.26
N GLN A 36 -3.16 -6.53 10.42
CA GLN A 36 -1.85 -7.16 10.26
C GLN A 36 -0.96 -6.31 9.36
N ILE A 37 0.33 -6.23 9.68
CA ILE A 37 1.30 -5.52 8.82
C ILE A 37 2.38 -6.50 8.42
N ASP A 38 2.45 -6.81 7.12
CA ASP A 38 3.43 -7.72 6.57
C ASP A 38 4.34 -7.07 5.54
N ILE A 39 5.51 -7.70 5.31
CA ILE A 39 6.51 -7.24 4.35
C ILE A 39 6.89 -8.39 3.44
N GLU A 40 6.74 -8.20 2.14
CA GLU A 40 7.25 -9.10 1.11
C GLU A 40 8.69 -8.72 0.71
N ASN A 41 9.34 -9.63 -0.01
CA ASN A 41 10.60 -9.31 -0.66
C ASN A 41 10.36 -8.20 -1.72
N PRO A 42 11.07 -7.07 -1.67
CA PRO A 42 10.81 -5.93 -2.56
C PRO A 42 11.07 -6.25 -4.03
N GLY A 43 11.88 -7.26 -4.33
CA GLY A 43 12.30 -7.58 -5.69
C GLY A 43 13.62 -6.92 -6.10
N LYS A 44 14.15 -7.36 -7.25
CA LYS A 44 15.40 -6.82 -7.79
C LYS A 44 15.16 -5.38 -8.27
N GLY A 45 16.03 -4.45 -7.88
CA GLY A 45 15.92 -3.03 -8.23
C GLY A 45 15.01 -2.21 -7.31
N TYR A 46 14.33 -2.84 -6.35
CA TYR A 46 13.39 -2.19 -5.44
C TYR A 46 13.86 -2.26 -3.99
N LYS A 47 13.35 -1.33 -3.17
CA LYS A 47 13.58 -1.24 -1.72
C LYS A 47 12.30 -0.77 -1.03
N HIS A 48 12.00 -1.32 0.16
CA HIS A 48 11.00 -0.73 1.04
C HIS A 48 11.63 0.45 1.79
N PHE A 49 11.13 1.63 1.56
CA PHE A 49 11.47 2.82 2.34
C PHE A 49 10.62 2.91 3.61
N LEU A 50 9.38 2.43 3.55
CA LEU A 50 8.52 2.27 4.72
C LEU A 50 8.87 1.00 5.53
N LYS A 51 8.66 1.08 6.84
CA LYS A 51 8.77 -0.01 7.81
C LYS A 51 7.42 -0.25 8.47
N LYS A 52 7.24 -1.41 9.09
CA LYS A 52 6.00 -1.72 9.85
C LYS A 52 5.64 -0.65 10.88
N ARG A 53 6.65 -0.06 11.53
CA ARG A 53 6.44 1.02 12.50
C ARG A 53 5.85 2.29 11.86
N ASP A 54 6.27 2.59 10.64
CA ASP A 54 5.81 3.81 9.94
C ASP A 54 4.31 3.68 9.60
N ILE A 55 3.89 2.48 9.18
CA ILE A 55 2.46 2.18 8.97
C ILE A 55 1.68 2.29 10.28
N LYS A 56 2.17 1.69 11.40
CA LYS A 56 1.51 1.78 12.70
C LYS A 56 1.35 3.23 13.13
N GLN A 57 2.42 4.00 13.05
CA GLN A 57 2.44 5.41 13.42
C GLN A 57 1.48 6.23 12.54
N PHE A 58 1.42 5.94 11.24
CA PHE A 58 0.47 6.61 10.33
C PHE A 58 -0.98 6.30 10.69
N LEU A 59 -1.29 5.04 10.98
CA LEU A 59 -2.62 4.63 11.43
C LEU A 59 -3.02 5.28 12.77
N GLU A 60 -2.06 5.54 13.67
CA GLU A 60 -2.31 6.23 14.96
C GLU A 60 -2.67 7.71 14.79
N ILE A 61 -2.12 8.35 13.78
CA ILE A 61 -2.42 9.76 13.49
C ILE A 61 -3.66 9.95 12.60
N PHE A 62 -4.18 8.86 12.00
CA PHE A 62 -5.34 8.92 11.12
C PHE A 62 -6.60 9.31 11.91
N PRO A 63 -7.36 10.32 11.46
CA PRO A 63 -8.61 10.71 12.11
C PRO A 63 -9.71 9.68 11.80
N ASN A 64 -10.68 9.55 12.72
CA ASN A 64 -11.85 8.67 12.54
C ASN A 64 -11.47 7.21 12.19
N ARG A 65 -10.44 6.69 12.85
CA ARG A 65 -9.94 5.34 12.60
C ARG A 65 -11.03 4.27 12.67
N GLU A 66 -12.01 4.45 13.56
CA GLU A 66 -13.14 3.53 13.73
C GLU A 66 -13.92 3.29 12.43
N GLU A 67 -13.95 4.28 11.53
CA GLU A 67 -14.66 4.17 10.25
C GLU A 67 -13.92 3.26 9.26
N ILE A 68 -12.60 3.22 9.34
CA ILE A 68 -11.75 2.44 8.42
C ILE A 68 -11.39 1.05 8.96
N ASP A 69 -11.43 0.84 10.27
CA ASP A 69 -11.08 -0.45 10.88
C ASP A 69 -12.10 -1.57 10.52
N ILE A 70 -13.28 -1.19 10.01
CA ILE A 70 -14.31 -2.13 9.57
C ILE A 70 -13.79 -2.93 8.38
N GLU A 71 -13.65 -4.25 8.56
CA GLU A 71 -13.16 -5.15 7.49
C GLU A 71 -11.77 -4.81 6.92
N PHE A 72 -10.94 -4.06 7.65
CA PHE A 72 -9.58 -3.76 7.27
C PHE A 72 -8.62 -4.79 7.89
N ASP A 73 -8.21 -5.77 7.10
CA ASP A 73 -7.49 -6.95 7.59
C ASP A 73 -5.98 -6.76 7.62
N ALA A 74 -5.40 -6.07 6.63
CA ALA A 74 -3.94 -5.93 6.59
C ALA A 74 -3.42 -4.76 5.74
N VAL A 75 -2.19 -4.35 6.06
CA VAL A 75 -1.31 -3.56 5.19
C VAL A 75 -0.11 -4.41 4.80
N LEU A 76 0.12 -4.55 3.51
CA LEU A 76 1.22 -5.30 2.94
C LEU A 76 2.22 -4.36 2.28
N LEU A 77 3.44 -4.26 2.83
CA LEU A 77 4.56 -3.69 2.09
C LEU A 77 4.94 -4.70 1.01
N SER A 78 4.40 -4.51 -0.18
CA SER A 78 4.40 -5.48 -1.26
C SER A 78 5.59 -5.31 -2.20
N ARG A 79 5.79 -6.28 -3.05
CA ARG A 79 6.84 -6.25 -4.06
C ARG A 79 6.70 -5.03 -4.96
N GLY A 80 7.85 -4.43 -5.36
CA GLY A 80 7.90 -3.32 -6.31
C GLY A 80 7.29 -3.67 -7.66
N SER A 81 6.66 -2.69 -8.28
CA SER A 81 5.99 -2.79 -9.57
C SER A 81 6.28 -1.55 -10.40
N TYR A 82 6.48 -1.73 -11.71
CA TYR A 82 6.61 -0.62 -12.64
C TYR A 82 5.27 0.08 -12.93
N TYR A 83 4.15 -0.65 -12.75
CA TYR A 83 2.83 -0.20 -13.22
C TYR A 83 1.96 0.43 -12.13
N ARG A 84 2.30 0.26 -10.85
CA ARG A 84 1.49 0.75 -9.73
C ARG A 84 2.34 0.95 -8.48
N ASP A 85 1.93 1.92 -7.67
CA ASP A 85 2.56 2.23 -6.38
C ASP A 85 1.79 1.65 -5.19
N GLY A 86 0.49 1.38 -5.38
CA GLY A 86 -0.38 0.73 -4.42
C GLY A 86 -1.38 -0.20 -5.08
N TRP A 87 -2.17 -0.89 -4.28
CA TRP A 87 -3.32 -1.68 -4.67
C TRP A 87 -4.20 -2.02 -3.47
N TYR A 88 -5.49 -2.21 -3.72
CA TYR A 88 -6.46 -2.63 -2.72
C TYR A 88 -7.13 -3.95 -3.13
N GLU A 89 -7.25 -4.89 -2.21
CA GLU A 89 -7.97 -6.14 -2.42
C GLU A 89 -8.62 -6.64 -1.11
N ASN A 90 -9.95 -6.65 -1.05
CA ASN A 90 -10.74 -7.33 0.00
C ASN A 90 -10.32 -7.05 1.46
N GLY A 91 -10.02 -5.79 1.80
CA GLY A 91 -9.58 -5.40 3.15
C GLY A 91 -8.07 -5.45 3.33
N VAL A 92 -7.31 -5.69 2.27
CA VAL A 92 -5.85 -5.60 2.27
C VAL A 92 -5.41 -4.45 1.40
N ILE A 93 -4.60 -3.56 1.96
CA ILE A 93 -3.92 -2.49 1.22
C ILE A 93 -2.47 -2.91 0.97
N GLY A 94 -2.05 -2.90 -0.29
CA GLY A 94 -0.67 -3.10 -0.67
C GLY A 94 0.02 -1.78 -1.00
N ILE A 95 1.21 -1.55 -0.43
CA ILE A 95 2.09 -0.46 -0.81
C ILE A 95 3.32 -1.07 -1.47
N CYS A 96 3.54 -0.75 -2.74
CA CYS A 96 4.64 -1.32 -3.49
C CYS A 96 5.99 -0.76 -3.03
N ALA A 97 7.02 -1.61 -3.05
CA ALA A 97 8.40 -1.17 -2.87
C ALA A 97 8.78 -0.21 -4.00
N TRP A 98 9.60 0.78 -3.67
CA TRP A 98 10.05 1.83 -4.57
C TRP A 98 11.39 1.48 -5.23
N GLU A 99 11.69 2.10 -6.34
CA GLU A 99 12.97 1.99 -7.02
C GLU A 99 14.14 2.44 -6.12
N LYS A 100 15.23 1.67 -6.07
CA LYS A 100 16.39 1.98 -5.20
C LYS A 100 17.06 3.29 -5.54
N GLU A 101 17.03 3.64 -6.80
CA GLU A 101 17.61 4.85 -7.37
C GLU A 101 16.85 6.11 -6.93
N MET A 102 15.68 5.95 -6.31
CA MET A 102 14.79 7.04 -5.88
C MET A 102 14.35 7.98 -7.02
N THR A 103 14.47 7.52 -8.24
CA THR A 103 14.04 8.22 -9.45
C THR A 103 12.91 7.43 -10.09
N LYS A 104 11.87 8.11 -10.55
CA LYS A 104 10.72 7.47 -11.17
C LYS A 104 10.22 8.24 -12.38
N GLU A 105 9.83 7.50 -13.41
CA GLU A 105 9.23 8.05 -14.62
C GLU A 105 7.70 7.99 -14.53
N TYR A 106 7.05 9.10 -14.83
CA TYR A 106 5.60 9.20 -14.89
C TYR A 106 5.15 9.71 -16.25
N SER A 107 4.02 9.23 -16.74
CA SER A 107 3.36 9.83 -17.89
C SER A 107 3.01 11.29 -17.61
N LEU A 108 2.98 12.13 -18.64
CA LEU A 108 2.55 13.54 -18.51
C LEU A 108 1.16 13.67 -17.89
N GLY A 109 0.25 12.74 -18.21
CA GLY A 109 -1.11 12.74 -17.66
C GLY A 109 -1.12 12.47 -16.16
N TYR A 110 -0.42 11.43 -15.72
CA TYR A 110 -0.28 11.11 -14.30
C TYR A 110 0.38 12.25 -13.52
N PHE A 111 1.51 12.76 -14.03
CA PHE A 111 2.22 13.87 -13.38
C PHE A 111 1.34 15.11 -13.23
N LYS A 112 0.58 15.47 -14.27
CA LYS A 112 -0.34 16.63 -14.21
C LYS A 112 -1.44 16.45 -13.17
N ALA A 113 -1.99 15.24 -13.06
CA ALA A 113 -3.03 14.93 -12.07
C ALA A 113 -2.51 15.02 -10.63
N HIS A 114 -1.24 14.64 -10.40
CA HIS A 114 -0.63 14.59 -9.06
C HIS A 114 0.38 15.72 -8.80
N LYS A 115 0.39 16.76 -9.66
CA LYS A 115 1.39 17.83 -9.58
C LYS A 115 1.35 18.56 -8.24
N GLU A 116 0.17 18.73 -7.67
CA GLU A 116 0.00 19.45 -6.41
C GLU A 116 0.75 18.77 -5.26
N ILE A 117 0.61 17.45 -5.09
CA ILE A 117 1.36 16.75 -4.05
C ILE A 117 2.86 16.74 -4.33
N PHE A 118 3.30 16.61 -5.59
CA PHE A 118 4.72 16.68 -5.91
C PHE A 118 5.31 18.05 -5.60
N ASP A 119 4.59 19.13 -5.89
CA ASP A 119 5.01 20.50 -5.54
C ASP A 119 5.03 20.71 -4.02
N ARG A 120 4.02 20.25 -3.28
CA ARG A 120 3.96 20.35 -1.81
C ARG A 120 5.07 19.57 -1.12
N LEU A 121 5.48 18.45 -1.70
CA LEU A 121 6.61 17.64 -1.23
C LEU A 121 7.96 18.16 -1.75
N GLU A 122 7.98 19.23 -2.57
CA GLU A 122 9.19 19.78 -3.17
C GLU A 122 9.98 18.75 -3.99
N VAL A 123 9.28 17.83 -4.68
CA VAL A 123 9.90 16.82 -5.53
C VAL A 123 10.53 17.50 -6.74
N ARG A 124 11.81 17.24 -6.97
CA ARG A 124 12.49 17.72 -8.17
C ARG A 124 12.08 16.90 -9.38
N TYR A 125 11.80 17.57 -10.49
CA TYR A 125 11.42 16.86 -11.70
C TYR A 125 12.00 17.50 -12.97
N THR A 126 12.13 16.67 -13.99
CA THR A 126 12.58 17.07 -15.33
C THR A 126 11.53 16.67 -16.36
N LEU A 127 10.96 17.64 -17.04
CA LEU A 127 10.01 17.40 -18.13
C LEU A 127 10.77 16.90 -19.37
N LYS A 128 10.25 15.85 -19.97
CA LYS A 128 10.63 15.31 -21.27
C LYS A 128 9.44 15.45 -22.24
N GLU A 129 9.65 15.10 -23.49
CA GLU A 129 8.61 15.21 -24.52
C GLU A 129 7.35 14.40 -24.18
N ASP A 130 7.52 13.13 -23.75
CA ASP A 130 6.42 12.19 -23.50
C ASP A 130 6.25 11.78 -22.04
N PHE A 131 7.18 12.12 -21.13
CA PHE A 131 7.18 11.72 -19.73
C PHE A 131 7.87 12.73 -18.83
N VAL A 132 7.78 12.50 -17.53
CA VAL A 132 8.45 13.30 -16.50
C VAL A 132 9.31 12.39 -15.65
N ILE A 133 10.56 12.78 -15.43
CA ILE A 133 11.46 12.12 -14.48
C ILE A 133 11.36 12.88 -13.16
N CYS A 134 11.00 12.19 -12.09
CA CYS A 134 10.92 12.72 -10.74
C CYS A 134 12.03 12.11 -9.87
N ASP A 135 12.82 12.97 -9.22
CA ASP A 135 13.89 12.60 -8.30
C ASP A 135 13.44 12.84 -6.86
N PHE A 136 13.37 11.78 -6.08
CA PHE A 136 12.87 11.82 -4.71
C PHE A 136 13.99 11.67 -3.69
N THR A 137 13.79 12.25 -2.52
CA THR A 137 14.50 11.86 -1.30
C THR A 137 13.75 10.73 -0.58
N GLU A 138 14.39 10.05 0.38
CA GLU A 138 13.76 9.01 1.19
C GLU A 138 12.51 9.53 1.93
N ASN A 139 12.56 10.75 2.48
CA ASN A 139 11.43 11.35 3.19
C ASN A 139 10.27 11.67 2.25
N GLN A 140 10.56 12.18 1.06
CA GLN A 140 9.53 12.45 0.03
C GLN A 140 8.85 11.16 -0.44
N ILE A 141 9.61 10.05 -0.61
CA ILE A 141 9.02 8.74 -0.94
C ILE A 141 8.08 8.28 0.17
N LYS A 142 8.50 8.35 1.45
CA LYS A 142 7.65 7.96 2.57
C LYS A 142 6.39 8.80 2.66
N ALA A 143 6.54 10.12 2.50
CA ALA A 143 5.42 11.05 2.52
C ALA A 143 4.44 10.75 1.38
N TYR A 144 4.91 10.60 0.15
CA TYR A 144 4.08 10.28 -1.00
C TYR A 144 3.36 8.94 -0.85
N LEU A 145 4.08 7.89 -0.39
CA LEU A 145 3.49 6.57 -0.17
C LEU A 145 2.41 6.56 0.92
N LEU A 146 2.53 7.39 1.96
CA LEU A 146 1.57 7.43 3.05
C LEU A 146 0.46 8.46 2.82
N LEU A 147 0.82 9.68 2.43
CA LEU A 147 -0.14 10.78 2.28
C LEU A 147 -0.94 10.71 0.99
N HIS A 148 -0.47 9.97 -0.02
CA HIS A 148 -1.21 9.84 -1.27
C HIS A 148 -1.57 8.38 -1.57
N ILE A 149 -0.59 7.51 -1.80
CA ILE A 149 -0.85 6.14 -2.25
C ILE A 149 -1.68 5.36 -1.22
N PHE A 150 -1.26 5.35 0.06
CA PHE A 150 -2.01 4.65 1.11
C PHE A 150 -3.43 5.22 1.27
N LEU A 151 -3.58 6.55 1.25
CA LEU A 151 -4.89 7.19 1.37
C LEU A 151 -5.79 6.92 0.16
N HIS A 152 -5.24 6.80 -1.04
CA HIS A 152 -5.97 6.40 -2.24
C HIS A 152 -6.51 4.97 -2.11
N GLU A 153 -5.67 4.02 -1.72
CA GLU A 153 -6.10 2.63 -1.51
C GLU A 153 -7.08 2.51 -0.33
N LEU A 154 -6.94 3.35 0.69
CA LEU A 154 -7.90 3.46 1.78
C LEU A 154 -9.25 4.03 1.30
N GLY A 155 -9.23 4.91 0.31
CA GLY A 155 -10.43 5.40 -0.39
C GLY A 155 -11.20 4.27 -1.07
N HIS A 156 -10.52 3.33 -1.71
CA HIS A 156 -11.13 2.12 -2.25
C HIS A 156 -11.74 1.24 -1.16
N HIS A 157 -11.04 1.09 -0.04
CA HIS A 157 -11.56 0.35 1.12
C HIS A 157 -12.83 1.01 1.66
N HIS A 158 -12.79 2.33 1.91
CA HIS A 158 -13.92 3.10 2.40
C HIS A 158 -15.12 3.03 1.44
N ASP A 159 -14.89 3.11 0.12
CA ASP A 159 -15.95 2.94 -0.87
C ASP A 159 -16.62 1.57 -0.78
N ARG A 160 -15.83 0.52 -0.66
CA ARG A 160 -16.32 -0.85 -0.55
C ARG A 160 -17.20 -1.06 0.68
N ILE A 161 -16.77 -0.63 1.86
CA ILE A 161 -17.52 -0.86 3.11
C ILE A 161 -18.80 -0.03 3.15
N ASN A 162 -18.82 1.16 2.56
CA ASN A 162 -19.99 2.04 2.56
C ASN A 162 -21.01 1.71 1.48
N THR A 163 -20.61 1.07 0.38
CA THR A 163 -21.53 0.67 -0.69
C THR A 163 -22.04 -0.76 -0.56
N LYS A 164 -21.55 -1.53 0.44
CA LYS A 164 -21.83 -2.97 0.61
C LYS A 164 -21.57 -3.78 -0.66
N SER A 165 -20.76 -3.26 -1.55
CA SER A 165 -20.39 -3.90 -2.81
C SER A 165 -19.08 -4.67 -2.64
N ARG A 166 -19.01 -5.85 -3.24
CA ARG A 166 -17.73 -6.57 -3.37
C ARG A 166 -16.85 -5.98 -4.48
N LYS A 167 -17.40 -5.09 -5.29
CA LYS A 167 -16.71 -4.33 -6.33
C LYS A 167 -16.65 -2.88 -5.90
N ILE A 168 -15.60 -2.20 -6.28
CA ILE A 168 -15.41 -0.76 -6.09
C ILE A 168 -16.53 -0.05 -6.88
N ALA A 169 -17.48 0.54 -6.18
CA ALA A 169 -18.70 1.06 -6.83
C ALA A 169 -18.49 2.46 -7.42
N ARG A 170 -17.74 3.33 -6.73
CA ARG A 170 -17.48 4.72 -7.14
C ARG A 170 -16.13 4.89 -7.83
N GLY A 171 -15.23 3.90 -7.69
CA GLY A 171 -14.00 3.75 -8.44
C GLY A 171 -12.92 4.80 -8.13
N GLU A 172 -12.02 5.01 -9.11
CA GLU A 172 -10.81 5.84 -8.98
C GLU A 172 -11.11 7.28 -8.55
N ASN A 173 -12.13 7.92 -9.13
CA ASN A 173 -12.49 9.29 -8.78
C ASN A 173 -12.85 9.46 -7.30
N TYR A 174 -13.48 8.45 -6.72
CA TYR A 174 -13.80 8.47 -5.30
C TYR A 174 -12.56 8.28 -4.44
N ALA A 175 -11.73 7.30 -4.78
CA ALA A 175 -10.49 7.03 -4.08
C ALA A 175 -9.55 8.24 -4.10
N GLU A 176 -9.43 8.89 -5.25
CA GLU A 176 -8.65 10.12 -5.41
C GLU A 176 -9.20 11.27 -4.56
N SER A 177 -10.51 11.51 -4.61
CA SER A 177 -11.14 12.55 -3.78
C SER A 177 -10.98 12.29 -2.29
N TYR A 178 -10.99 11.01 -1.90
CA TYR A 178 -10.75 10.58 -0.52
C TYR A 178 -9.30 10.86 -0.09
N ALA A 179 -8.33 10.50 -0.96
CA ALA A 179 -6.92 10.76 -0.71
C ALA A 179 -6.65 12.25 -0.52
N LEU A 180 -7.08 13.11 -1.44
CA LEU A 180 -6.89 14.55 -1.37
C LEU A 180 -7.50 15.17 -0.11
N LYS A 181 -8.71 14.75 0.26
CA LYS A 181 -9.37 15.21 1.50
C LYS A 181 -8.57 14.87 2.74
N TYR A 182 -8.12 13.63 2.88
CA TYR A 182 -7.41 13.18 4.07
C TYR A 182 -5.94 13.61 4.07
N GLU A 183 -5.32 13.75 2.92
CA GLU A 183 -4.02 14.40 2.77
C GLU A 183 -4.03 15.78 3.43
N GLU A 184 -4.99 16.63 3.10
CA GLU A 184 -5.10 17.97 3.68
C GLU A 184 -5.29 17.94 5.21
N ILE A 185 -6.14 17.04 5.71
CA ILE A 185 -6.41 16.91 7.15
C ILE A 185 -5.18 16.43 7.93
N ILE A 186 -4.38 15.51 7.35
CA ILE A 186 -3.29 14.84 8.05
C ILE A 186 -1.95 15.53 7.82
N TRP A 187 -1.81 16.39 6.81
CA TRP A 187 -0.56 16.96 6.34
C TRP A 187 0.35 17.44 7.48
N ASN A 188 -0.09 18.41 8.24
CA ASN A 188 0.72 19.00 9.31
C ASN A 188 1.09 17.97 10.38
N LYS A 189 0.12 17.13 10.75
CA LYS A 189 0.33 16.07 11.75
C LYS A 189 1.34 15.04 11.29
N TYR A 190 1.34 14.70 9.97
CA TYR A 190 2.34 13.81 9.40
C TYR A 190 3.76 14.36 9.62
N PHE A 191 4.04 15.57 9.24
CA PHE A 191 5.38 16.16 9.37
C PHE A 191 5.81 16.37 10.82
N GLU A 192 4.88 16.69 11.73
CA GLU A 192 5.16 16.71 13.17
C GLU A 192 5.66 15.37 13.72
N TYR A 193 5.17 14.24 13.17
CA TYR A 193 5.48 12.91 13.67
C TYR A 193 6.64 12.22 12.94
N PHE A 194 6.82 12.47 11.64
CA PHE A 194 7.76 11.73 10.80
C PHE A 194 9.07 12.48 10.52
N GLU A 195 9.14 13.77 10.74
CA GLU A 195 10.36 14.59 10.54
C GLU A 195 11.09 14.95 11.85
N ARG A 196 10.77 14.29 12.95
CA ARG A 196 11.47 14.44 14.23
C ARG A 196 12.75 13.61 14.28
#